data_39dd7334c7345c850f2654ffb6b183f2
#
_entry.id   39dd7334c7345c850f2654ffb6b183f2
#
_cell.length_a   1.000
_cell.length_b   1.000
_cell.length_c   1.000
_cell.angle_alpha   90.00
_cell.angle_beta   90.00
_cell.angle_gamma   90.00
#
_symmetry.space_group_name_H-M   'P 1'
#
loop_
_entity.id
_entity.type
_entity.pdbx_description
1 polymer ?
#
loop_
_entity_poly.entity_id
_entity_poly.type
_entity_poly.pdbx_seq_one_letter_code
_entity_poly.pdbx_strand_id
1 'polypeptide(L)'
;MFLYFRQILVMAVSLYTVRVVLDVLGEEDYGIYNVVGGFVAMFNILSGALSVAISRFITYEMGQPDVTTLRLRSIFSSSLLIQIAMGLVIAMLLGTFGVWFVEYKMVIPAERLDVALYVLGFSTLNFFINLLSVPYNALIIAHEQMKAFAYISVVEVTLKLVVAYLLVISPLDKLWLYALSMALVSLVVRFIYAAYCKRHFAECCFVWGFDRRLLYKMFVFSGWAFLGNGSFVLKEHGVNILLNIFCGPIVNAARGITSQVTGAITLFVSNFMQAVNPQITKLYSSGNLQDMHRLI
;
A
#
# COMPACT_ATOMS: atom_id res chain seq x y z
N MET A 1 -6.58 8.31 -19.36
CA MET A 1 -7.02 9.65 -18.94
C MET A 1 -7.51 9.69 -17.48
N PHE A 2 -8.45 8.86 -17.06
CA PHE A 2 -9.00 8.83 -15.69
C PHE A 2 -7.95 8.62 -14.58
N LEU A 3 -6.97 7.73 -14.77
CA LEU A 3 -5.93 7.44 -13.79
C LEU A 3 -4.99 8.64 -13.58
N TYR A 4 -4.67 9.38 -14.63
CA TYR A 4 -3.83 10.57 -14.53
C TYR A 4 -4.55 11.72 -13.82
N PHE A 5 -5.83 11.96 -14.17
CA PHE A 5 -6.64 12.96 -13.47
C PHE A 5 -6.74 12.63 -11.98
N ARG A 6 -7.05 11.37 -11.63
CA ARG A 6 -7.04 10.89 -10.27
C ARG A 6 -5.71 11.19 -9.58
N GLN A 7 -4.57 10.88 -10.24
CA GLN A 7 -3.24 11.03 -9.65
C GLN A 7 -2.94 12.50 -9.33
N ILE A 8 -3.27 13.42 -10.22
CA ILE A 8 -3.08 14.85 -10.01
C ILE A 8 -3.96 15.33 -8.85
N LEU A 9 -5.23 14.92 -8.81
CA LEU A 9 -6.16 15.27 -7.75
C LEU A 9 -5.71 14.73 -6.40
N VAL A 10 -5.35 13.44 -6.32
CA VAL A 10 -4.83 12.81 -5.11
C VAL A 10 -3.59 13.53 -4.61
N MET A 11 -2.66 13.87 -5.50
CA MET A 11 -1.43 14.58 -5.15
C MET A 11 -1.71 15.99 -4.61
N ALA A 12 -2.57 16.76 -5.30
CA ALA A 12 -2.93 18.12 -4.88
C ALA A 12 -3.62 18.13 -3.49
N VAL A 13 -4.61 17.23 -3.31
CA VAL A 13 -5.32 17.13 -2.03
C VAL A 13 -4.41 16.62 -0.92
N SER A 14 -3.52 15.65 -1.21
CA SER A 14 -2.57 15.15 -0.21
C SER A 14 -1.59 16.23 0.26
N LEU A 15 -1.05 17.05 -0.66
CA LEU A 15 -0.15 18.15 -0.31
C LEU A 15 -0.87 19.19 0.56
N TYR A 16 -2.11 19.51 0.20
CA TYR A 16 -2.92 20.44 1.00
C TYR A 16 -3.23 19.87 2.39
N THR A 17 -3.60 18.58 2.46
CA THR A 17 -3.88 17.88 3.72
C THR A 17 -2.66 17.88 4.64
N VAL A 18 -1.46 17.61 4.11
CA VAL A 18 -0.22 17.62 4.89
C VAL A 18 0.02 19.00 5.50
N ARG A 19 -0.22 20.09 4.74
CA ARG A 19 -0.09 21.45 5.25
C ARG A 19 -1.05 21.72 6.41
N VAL A 20 -2.33 21.38 6.25
CA VAL A 20 -3.34 21.56 7.31
C VAL A 20 -2.99 20.75 8.56
N VAL A 21 -2.58 19.50 8.39
CA VAL A 21 -2.19 18.62 9.49
C VAL A 21 -0.96 19.16 10.22
N LEU A 22 0.03 19.67 9.52
CA LEU A 22 1.24 20.27 10.10
C LEU A 22 0.88 21.54 10.91
N ASP A 23 0.02 22.39 10.35
CA ASP A 23 -0.43 23.62 11.03
C ASP A 23 -1.22 23.31 12.32
N VAL A 24 -1.98 22.20 12.34
CA VAL A 24 -2.83 21.81 13.48
C VAL A 24 -2.08 21.04 14.54
N LEU A 25 -1.24 20.07 14.16
CA LEU A 25 -0.45 19.24 15.08
C LEU A 25 0.77 19.99 15.64
N GLY A 26 1.32 20.91 14.84
CA GLY A 26 2.62 21.51 15.11
C GLY A 26 3.77 20.61 14.68
N GLU A 27 4.98 21.16 14.71
CA GLU A 27 6.19 20.48 14.19
C GLU A 27 6.54 19.24 15.02
N GLU A 28 6.36 19.31 16.35
CA GLU A 28 6.75 18.24 17.27
C GLU A 28 5.84 17.01 17.12
N ASP A 29 4.52 17.16 17.27
CA ASP A 29 3.56 16.04 17.15
C ASP A 29 3.53 15.46 15.74
N TYR A 30 3.63 16.33 14.71
CA TYR A 30 3.77 15.87 13.33
C TYR A 30 5.06 15.09 13.10
N GLY A 31 6.16 15.51 13.73
CA GLY A 31 7.44 14.81 13.73
C GLY A 31 7.33 13.43 14.36
N ILE A 32 6.71 13.31 15.54
CA ILE A 32 6.46 12.02 16.21
C ILE A 32 5.65 11.10 15.31
N TYR A 33 4.54 11.60 14.72
CA TYR A 33 3.72 10.82 13.80
C TYR A 33 4.51 10.30 12.59
N ASN A 34 5.35 11.15 11.99
CA ASN A 34 6.15 10.76 10.82
C ASN A 34 7.23 9.73 11.16
N VAL A 35 7.89 9.86 12.30
CA VAL A 35 8.96 8.92 12.71
C VAL A 35 8.35 7.58 13.06
N VAL A 36 7.32 7.54 13.91
CA VAL A 36 6.65 6.30 14.34
C VAL A 36 5.88 5.67 13.18
N GLY A 37 5.08 6.45 12.45
CA GLY A 37 4.35 5.97 11.28
C GLY A 37 5.26 5.56 10.12
N GLY A 38 6.38 6.28 9.92
CA GLY A 38 7.41 5.94 8.94
C GLY A 38 8.08 4.59 9.21
N PHE A 39 8.33 4.28 10.48
CA PHE A 39 8.83 2.96 10.88
C PHE A 39 7.86 1.84 10.47
N VAL A 40 6.56 2.01 10.72
CA VAL A 40 5.54 1.07 10.26
C VAL A 40 5.43 1.05 8.72
N ALA A 41 5.56 2.20 8.08
CA ALA A 41 5.47 2.34 6.63
C ALA A 41 6.57 1.57 5.86
N MET A 42 7.70 1.26 6.49
CA MET A 42 8.74 0.42 5.88
C MET A 42 8.22 -0.95 5.46
N PHE A 43 7.22 -1.48 6.19
CA PHE A 43 6.60 -2.76 5.85
C PHE A 43 5.68 -2.71 4.62
N ASN A 44 5.35 -1.51 4.09
CA ASN A 44 4.55 -1.38 2.86
C ASN A 44 5.25 -1.97 1.61
N ILE A 45 6.56 -2.16 1.64
CA ILE A 45 7.30 -2.87 0.59
C ILE A 45 6.75 -4.29 0.41
N LEU A 46 6.42 -4.95 1.52
CA LEU A 46 5.80 -6.28 1.51
C LEU A 46 4.41 -6.26 0.86
N SER A 47 3.59 -5.27 1.22
CA SER A 47 2.25 -5.11 0.63
C SER A 47 2.30 -4.92 -0.88
N GLY A 48 3.25 -4.14 -1.38
CA GLY A 48 3.46 -3.92 -2.81
C GLY A 48 3.83 -5.21 -3.55
N ALA A 49 4.77 -5.98 -3.03
CA ALA A 49 5.20 -7.25 -3.62
C ALA A 49 4.04 -8.27 -3.68
N LEU A 50 3.26 -8.36 -2.61
CA LEU A 50 2.09 -9.23 -2.54
C LEU A 50 0.98 -8.79 -3.50
N SER A 51 0.73 -7.49 -3.62
CA SER A 51 -0.27 -6.95 -4.55
C SER A 51 0.02 -7.37 -5.99
N VAL A 52 1.28 -7.23 -6.42
CA VAL A 52 1.72 -7.65 -7.76
C VAL A 52 1.55 -9.17 -7.94
N ALA A 53 1.94 -9.95 -6.94
CA ALA A 53 1.80 -11.41 -6.97
C ALA A 53 0.32 -11.82 -7.12
N ILE A 54 -0.55 -11.32 -6.25
CA ILE A 54 -1.98 -11.65 -6.23
C ILE A 54 -2.65 -11.24 -7.55
N SER A 55 -2.42 -10.02 -8.00
CA SER A 55 -2.96 -9.52 -9.27
C SER A 55 -2.56 -10.42 -10.44
N ARG A 56 -1.28 -10.83 -10.50
CA ARG A 56 -0.78 -11.74 -11.53
C ARG A 56 -1.47 -13.10 -11.49
N PHE A 57 -1.60 -13.73 -10.30
CA PHE A 57 -2.23 -15.04 -10.19
C PHE A 57 -3.71 -15.00 -10.61
N ILE A 58 -4.45 -13.98 -10.16
CA ILE A 58 -5.85 -13.80 -10.55
C ILE A 58 -5.96 -13.58 -12.06
N THR A 59 -5.17 -12.66 -12.61
CA THR A 59 -5.24 -12.30 -14.03
C THR A 59 -4.81 -13.45 -14.93
N TYR A 60 -3.77 -14.20 -14.53
CA TYR A 60 -3.33 -15.39 -15.27
C TYR A 60 -4.42 -16.45 -15.31
N GLU A 61 -5.06 -16.75 -14.19
CA GLU A 61 -6.13 -17.73 -14.13
C GLU A 61 -7.37 -17.28 -14.95
N MET A 62 -7.68 -15.99 -14.93
CA MET A 62 -8.79 -15.44 -15.74
C MET A 62 -8.57 -15.56 -17.24
N GLY A 63 -7.32 -15.68 -17.70
CA GLY A 63 -6.98 -15.90 -19.12
C GLY A 63 -7.01 -17.36 -19.56
N GLN A 64 -7.15 -18.31 -18.64
CA GLN A 64 -7.19 -19.74 -18.99
C GLN A 64 -8.54 -20.11 -19.61
N PRO A 65 -8.57 -21.00 -20.63
CA PRO A 65 -9.81 -21.43 -21.29
C PRO A 65 -10.76 -22.18 -20.34
N ASP A 66 -10.22 -22.90 -19.35
CA ASP A 66 -10.96 -23.71 -18.39
C ASP A 66 -11.13 -23.01 -17.03
N VAL A 67 -11.22 -21.68 -17.03
CA VAL A 67 -11.36 -20.91 -15.79
C VAL A 67 -12.65 -21.28 -15.05
N THR A 68 -12.53 -21.66 -13.79
CA THR A 68 -13.67 -21.89 -12.91
C THR A 68 -13.73 -20.85 -11.79
N THR A 69 -14.95 -20.42 -11.46
CA THR A 69 -15.15 -19.49 -10.33
C THR A 69 -14.62 -20.05 -9.00
N LEU A 70 -14.66 -21.37 -8.84
CA LEU A 70 -14.09 -22.04 -7.65
C LEU A 70 -12.59 -21.86 -7.53
N ARG A 71 -11.86 -21.88 -8.64
CA ARG A 71 -10.42 -21.71 -8.66
C ARG A 71 -10.02 -20.27 -8.36
N LEU A 72 -10.75 -19.30 -8.90
CA LEU A 72 -10.56 -17.88 -8.56
C LEU A 72 -10.90 -17.61 -7.09
N ARG A 73 -11.96 -18.22 -6.53
CA ARG A 73 -12.25 -18.16 -5.09
C ARG A 73 -11.15 -18.75 -4.24
N SER A 74 -10.54 -19.85 -4.66
CA SER A 74 -9.40 -20.46 -3.96
C SER A 74 -8.18 -19.52 -3.95
N ILE A 75 -7.87 -18.85 -5.07
CA ILE A 75 -6.79 -17.86 -5.15
C ILE A 75 -7.09 -16.68 -4.23
N PHE A 76 -8.30 -16.15 -4.27
CA PHE A 76 -8.70 -15.03 -3.41
C PHE A 76 -8.62 -15.39 -1.92
N SER A 77 -9.16 -16.55 -1.53
CA SER A 77 -9.13 -17.04 -0.13
C SER A 77 -7.69 -17.28 0.35
N SER A 78 -6.86 -17.89 -0.50
CA SER A 78 -5.44 -18.13 -0.21
C SER A 78 -4.68 -16.80 -0.04
N SER A 79 -4.96 -15.83 -0.90
CA SER A 79 -4.38 -14.49 -0.81
C SER A 79 -4.73 -13.81 0.51
N LEU A 80 -6.00 -13.90 0.91
CA LEU A 80 -6.50 -13.27 2.14
C LEU A 80 -5.86 -13.91 3.38
N LEU A 81 -5.67 -15.24 3.38
CA LEU A 81 -4.97 -15.95 4.46
C LEU A 81 -3.50 -15.57 4.58
N ILE A 82 -2.78 -15.49 3.45
CA ILE A 82 -1.39 -15.04 3.45
C ILE A 82 -1.32 -13.64 4.06
N GLN A 83 -2.25 -12.74 3.70
CA GLN A 83 -2.27 -11.37 4.23
C GLN A 83 -2.57 -11.34 5.73
N ILE A 84 -3.52 -12.15 6.21
CA ILE A 84 -3.82 -12.26 7.64
C ILE A 84 -2.59 -12.79 8.39
N ALA A 85 -2.01 -13.90 7.93
CA ALA A 85 -0.86 -14.50 8.59
C ALA A 85 0.34 -13.52 8.65
N MET A 86 0.67 -12.88 7.52
CA MET A 86 1.73 -11.87 7.48
C MET A 86 1.42 -10.66 8.36
N GLY A 87 0.20 -10.15 8.29
CA GLY A 87 -0.21 -9.02 9.09
C GLY A 87 -0.11 -9.29 10.58
N LEU A 88 -0.50 -10.50 11.03
CA LEU A 88 -0.35 -10.92 12.43
C LEU A 88 1.13 -11.02 12.84
N VAL A 89 1.99 -11.61 12.00
CA VAL A 89 3.43 -11.68 12.27
C VAL A 89 4.03 -10.29 12.41
N ILE A 90 3.69 -9.36 11.49
CA ILE A 90 4.20 -7.99 11.53
C ILE A 90 3.62 -7.24 12.74
N ALA A 91 2.33 -7.43 13.06
CA ALA A 91 1.71 -6.82 14.23
C ALA A 91 2.36 -7.29 15.54
N MET A 92 2.69 -8.58 15.67
CA MET A 92 3.46 -9.10 16.81
C MET A 92 4.86 -8.51 16.87
N LEU A 93 5.54 -8.39 15.72
CA LEU A 93 6.87 -7.82 15.61
C LEU A 93 6.88 -6.33 16.01
N LEU A 94 5.88 -5.56 15.55
CA LEU A 94 5.72 -4.16 15.91
C LEU A 94 5.27 -3.98 17.37
N GLY A 95 4.45 -4.89 17.90
CA GLY A 95 4.02 -4.88 19.31
C GLY A 95 5.13 -5.24 20.29
N THR A 96 6.18 -5.93 19.86
CA THR A 96 7.35 -6.29 20.71
C THR A 96 8.54 -5.40 20.39
N PHE A 97 9.14 -5.61 19.23
CA PHE A 97 10.33 -4.86 18.81
C PHE A 97 10.02 -3.38 18.54
N GLY A 98 8.83 -3.06 17.98
CA GLY A 98 8.43 -1.69 17.70
C GLY A 98 8.25 -0.87 18.98
N VAL A 99 7.62 -1.43 20.01
CA VAL A 99 7.48 -0.79 21.33
C VAL A 99 8.85 -0.54 21.93
N TRP A 100 9.69 -1.56 21.99
CA TRP A 100 11.08 -1.40 22.47
C TRP A 100 11.84 -0.33 21.71
N PHE A 101 11.70 -0.26 20.39
CA PHE A 101 12.40 0.70 19.54
C PHE A 101 11.92 2.14 19.81
N VAL A 102 10.61 2.34 19.98
CA VAL A 102 10.02 3.66 20.33
C VAL A 102 10.47 4.12 21.69
N GLU A 103 10.49 3.24 22.71
CA GLU A 103 10.85 3.59 24.09
C GLU A 103 12.35 3.88 24.28
N TYR A 104 13.22 3.10 23.61
CA TYR A 104 14.65 3.13 23.93
C TYR A 104 15.53 3.72 22.83
N LYS A 105 15.07 3.83 21.62
CA LYS A 105 15.90 4.27 20.47
C LYS A 105 15.42 5.56 19.83
N MET A 106 14.13 5.84 19.87
CA MET A 106 13.62 7.10 19.34
C MET A 106 13.79 8.24 20.36
N VAL A 107 14.11 9.42 19.85
CA VAL A 107 14.17 10.64 20.66
C VAL A 107 12.79 11.27 20.69
N ILE A 108 12.00 10.90 21.72
CA ILE A 108 10.65 11.39 21.93
C ILE A 108 10.59 12.01 23.33
N PRO A 109 9.98 13.20 23.51
CA PRO A 109 9.79 13.78 24.83
C PRO A 109 9.03 12.84 25.77
N ALA A 110 9.45 12.76 27.04
CA ALA A 110 8.87 11.81 28.00
C ALA A 110 7.35 12.02 28.19
N GLU A 111 6.87 13.27 28.09
CA GLU A 111 5.45 13.61 28.19
C GLU A 111 4.61 13.11 27.01
N ARG A 112 5.24 12.83 25.86
CA ARG A 112 4.59 12.37 24.64
C ARG A 112 4.80 10.89 24.35
N LEU A 113 5.55 10.17 25.20
CA LEU A 113 5.89 8.76 24.96
C LEU A 113 4.64 7.87 24.90
N ASP A 114 3.70 8.05 25.84
CA ASP A 114 2.45 7.28 25.86
C ASP A 114 1.63 7.49 24.58
N VAL A 115 1.54 8.75 24.12
CA VAL A 115 0.82 9.07 22.88
C VAL A 115 1.53 8.46 21.68
N ALA A 116 2.86 8.45 21.65
CA ALA A 116 3.64 7.82 20.58
C ALA A 116 3.41 6.30 20.51
N LEU A 117 3.24 5.62 21.65
CA LEU A 117 2.88 4.20 21.70
C LEU A 117 1.46 3.95 21.15
N TYR A 118 0.49 4.83 21.44
CA TYR A 118 -0.82 4.77 20.79
C TYR A 118 -0.73 4.99 19.27
N VAL A 119 0.11 5.94 18.82
CA VAL A 119 0.37 6.17 17.39
C VAL A 119 0.96 4.91 16.74
N LEU A 120 1.89 4.22 17.40
CA LEU A 120 2.44 2.95 16.91
C LEU A 120 1.32 1.90 16.78
N GLY A 121 0.47 1.75 17.80
CA GLY A 121 -0.66 0.82 17.79
C GLY A 121 -1.65 1.10 16.64
N PHE A 122 -2.09 2.35 16.49
CA PHE A 122 -3.01 2.75 15.42
C PHE A 122 -2.37 2.67 14.04
N SER A 123 -1.09 3.01 13.90
CA SER A 123 -0.36 2.85 12.64
C SER A 123 -0.22 1.38 12.25
N THR A 124 0.02 0.50 13.23
CA THR A 124 0.06 -0.96 13.01
C THR A 124 -1.31 -1.48 12.59
N LEU A 125 -2.37 -1.04 13.25
CA LEU A 125 -3.74 -1.39 12.88
C LEU A 125 -4.08 -0.90 11.47
N ASN A 126 -3.72 0.34 11.15
CA ASN A 126 -3.89 0.93 9.82
C ASN A 126 -3.15 0.09 8.75
N PHE A 127 -1.90 -0.28 9.00
CA PHE A 127 -1.14 -1.14 8.12
C PHE A 127 -1.81 -2.52 7.93
N PHE A 128 -2.28 -3.15 9.01
CA PHE A 128 -2.98 -4.43 8.96
C PHE A 128 -4.26 -4.35 8.11
N ILE A 129 -5.08 -3.31 8.30
CA ILE A 129 -6.29 -3.07 7.51
C ILE A 129 -5.95 -2.87 6.03
N ASN A 130 -4.91 -2.09 5.72
CA ASN A 130 -4.46 -1.87 4.35
C ASN A 130 -3.96 -3.16 3.70
N LEU A 131 -3.23 -3.99 4.45
CA LEU A 131 -2.78 -5.30 3.99
C LEU A 131 -3.96 -6.20 3.60
N LEU A 132 -5.01 -6.23 4.42
CA LEU A 132 -6.25 -6.96 4.13
C LEU A 132 -7.03 -6.42 2.92
N SER A 133 -6.74 -5.20 2.49
CA SER A 133 -7.38 -4.58 1.31
C SER A 133 -6.71 -5.00 -0.01
N VAL A 134 -5.48 -5.50 0.05
CA VAL A 134 -4.67 -5.88 -1.13
C VAL A 134 -5.39 -6.88 -2.06
N PRO A 135 -5.99 -8.00 -1.58
CA PRO A 135 -6.68 -8.95 -2.45
C PRO A 135 -7.87 -8.35 -3.19
N TYR A 136 -8.61 -7.43 -2.55
CA TYR A 136 -9.76 -6.75 -3.17
C TYR A 136 -9.29 -5.77 -4.25
N ASN A 137 -8.23 -5.03 -3.96
CA ASN A 137 -7.62 -4.13 -4.92
C ASN A 137 -7.08 -4.90 -6.15
N ALA A 138 -6.42 -6.03 -5.91
CA ALA A 138 -5.93 -6.93 -6.96
C ALA A 138 -7.06 -7.46 -7.85
N LEU A 139 -8.23 -7.79 -7.28
CA LEU A 139 -9.42 -8.19 -8.04
C LEU A 139 -9.92 -7.07 -8.96
N ILE A 140 -10.05 -5.84 -8.43
CA ILE A 140 -10.51 -4.69 -9.22
C ILE A 140 -9.56 -4.43 -10.40
N ILE A 141 -8.25 -4.52 -10.17
CA ILE A 141 -7.23 -4.35 -11.21
C ILE A 141 -7.30 -5.50 -12.22
N ALA A 142 -7.43 -6.76 -11.78
CA ALA A 142 -7.51 -7.93 -12.65
C ALA A 142 -8.74 -7.92 -13.55
N HIS A 143 -9.86 -7.36 -13.05
CA HIS A 143 -11.09 -7.12 -13.83
C HIS A 143 -11.04 -5.80 -14.63
N GLU A 144 -9.92 -5.10 -14.64
CA GLU A 144 -9.70 -3.84 -15.39
C GLU A 144 -10.70 -2.72 -15.01
N GLN A 145 -11.29 -2.81 -13.81
CA GLN A 145 -12.26 -1.81 -13.31
C GLN A 145 -11.55 -0.56 -12.77
N MET A 146 -10.75 0.07 -13.62
CA MET A 146 -9.91 1.23 -13.25
C MET A 146 -10.73 2.44 -12.79
N LYS A 147 -12.00 2.54 -13.24
CA LYS A 147 -12.92 3.59 -12.78
C LYS A 147 -13.24 3.43 -11.29
N ALA A 148 -13.58 2.20 -10.86
CA ALA A 148 -13.87 1.91 -9.45
C ALA A 148 -12.65 2.17 -8.57
N PHE A 149 -11.47 1.72 -9.02
CA PHE A 149 -10.20 2.00 -8.35
C PHE A 149 -9.96 3.51 -8.17
N ALA A 150 -10.21 4.30 -9.22
CA ALA A 150 -10.06 5.75 -9.17
C ALA A 150 -11.04 6.41 -8.19
N TYR A 151 -12.33 6.04 -8.23
CA TYR A 151 -13.34 6.60 -7.32
C TYR A 151 -13.03 6.29 -5.84
N ILE A 152 -12.65 5.05 -5.53
CA ILE A 152 -12.31 4.67 -4.15
C ILE A 152 -11.09 5.45 -3.66
N SER A 153 -10.08 5.65 -4.52
CA SER A 153 -8.91 6.46 -4.17
C SER A 153 -9.25 7.92 -3.90
N VAL A 154 -10.20 8.50 -4.66
CA VAL A 154 -10.68 9.88 -4.44
C VAL A 154 -11.44 9.97 -3.11
N VAL A 155 -12.32 8.99 -2.81
CA VAL A 155 -13.03 8.91 -1.52
C VAL A 155 -12.02 8.83 -0.36
N GLU A 156 -10.99 8.00 -0.48
CA GLU A 156 -9.94 7.88 0.54
C GLU A 156 -9.27 9.22 0.84
N VAL A 157 -8.83 9.94 -0.20
CA VAL A 157 -8.14 11.23 -0.05
C VAL A 157 -9.07 12.29 0.51
N THR A 158 -10.34 12.30 0.10
CA THR A 158 -11.36 13.21 0.63
C THR A 158 -11.62 12.94 2.12
N LEU A 159 -11.70 11.67 2.52
CA LEU A 159 -11.85 11.32 3.94
C LEU A 159 -10.65 11.78 4.78
N LYS A 160 -9.41 11.62 4.26
CA LYS A 160 -8.20 12.13 4.92
C LYS A 160 -8.24 13.65 5.08
N LEU A 161 -8.74 14.37 4.09
CA LEU A 161 -8.93 15.82 4.17
C LEU A 161 -9.99 16.19 5.23
N VAL A 162 -11.11 15.47 5.28
CA VAL A 162 -12.15 15.66 6.31
C VAL A 162 -11.56 15.44 7.70
N VAL A 163 -10.74 14.41 7.89
CA VAL A 163 -10.01 14.17 9.15
C VAL A 163 -9.15 15.38 9.53
N ALA A 164 -8.38 15.92 8.57
CA ALA A 164 -7.55 17.11 8.85
C ALA A 164 -8.37 18.31 9.35
N TYR A 165 -9.55 18.55 8.79
CA TYR A 165 -10.46 19.61 9.27
C TYR A 165 -11.11 19.28 10.61
N LEU A 166 -11.47 18.02 10.88
CA LEU A 166 -11.99 17.60 12.17
C LEU A 166 -10.99 17.84 13.30
N LEU A 167 -9.69 17.68 13.03
CA LEU A 167 -8.63 17.98 14.00
C LEU A 167 -8.59 19.46 14.40
N VAL A 168 -8.94 20.39 13.49
CA VAL A 168 -8.98 21.83 13.78
C VAL A 168 -10.01 22.15 14.88
N ILE A 169 -11.15 21.45 14.85
CA ILE A 169 -12.32 21.73 15.71
C ILE A 169 -12.24 20.94 17.02
N SER A 170 -11.47 19.85 17.06
CA SER A 170 -11.44 18.94 18.21
C SER A 170 -10.68 19.52 19.41
N PRO A 171 -11.23 19.41 20.63
CA PRO A 171 -10.55 19.77 21.88
C PRO A 171 -9.64 18.65 22.43
N LEU A 172 -9.67 17.45 21.85
CA LEU A 172 -8.89 16.28 22.28
C LEU A 172 -7.43 16.39 21.86
N ASP A 173 -6.57 15.53 22.42
CA ASP A 173 -5.19 15.40 21.96
C ASP A 173 -5.16 15.09 20.46
N LYS A 174 -4.59 16.01 19.70
CA LYS A 174 -4.67 16.03 18.25
C LYS A 174 -3.88 14.89 17.62
N LEU A 175 -2.76 14.51 18.22
CA LEU A 175 -1.89 13.45 17.71
C LEU A 175 -2.57 12.08 17.84
N TRP A 176 -3.14 11.80 19.01
CA TRP A 176 -3.89 10.57 19.25
C TRP A 176 -5.12 10.46 18.33
N LEU A 177 -5.89 11.58 18.25
CA LEU A 177 -7.09 11.63 17.41
C LEU A 177 -6.76 11.45 15.91
N TYR A 178 -5.64 12.02 15.46
CA TYR A 178 -5.18 11.88 14.08
C TYR A 178 -4.86 10.43 13.75
N ALA A 179 -4.06 9.75 14.59
CA ALA A 179 -3.70 8.37 14.37
C ALA A 179 -4.91 7.42 14.38
N LEU A 180 -5.84 7.61 15.33
CA LEU A 180 -7.11 6.88 15.37
C LEU A 180 -7.95 7.12 14.12
N SER A 181 -8.11 8.39 13.72
CA SER A 181 -8.92 8.77 12.56
C SER A 181 -8.36 8.18 11.26
N MET A 182 -7.04 8.12 11.10
CA MET A 182 -6.40 7.49 9.94
C MET A 182 -6.66 5.98 9.89
N ALA A 183 -6.67 5.30 11.04
CA ALA A 183 -7.06 3.89 11.11
C ALA A 183 -8.55 3.69 10.76
N LEU A 184 -9.43 4.59 11.21
CA LEU A 184 -10.85 4.57 10.85
C LEU A 184 -11.08 4.81 9.36
N VAL A 185 -10.37 5.76 8.75
CA VAL A 185 -10.42 5.99 7.29
C VAL A 185 -10.05 4.73 6.54
N SER A 186 -8.96 4.05 6.92
CA SER A 186 -8.54 2.80 6.29
C SER A 186 -9.59 1.69 6.47
N LEU A 187 -10.25 1.63 7.62
CA LEU A 187 -11.34 0.69 7.86
C LEU A 187 -12.53 0.97 6.93
N VAL A 188 -12.95 2.23 6.80
CA VAL A 188 -14.04 2.64 5.88
C VAL A 188 -13.67 2.30 4.44
N VAL A 189 -12.48 2.65 3.99
CA VAL A 189 -11.99 2.33 2.63
C VAL A 189 -11.96 0.81 2.41
N ARG A 190 -11.52 0.04 3.41
CA ARG A 190 -11.55 -1.42 3.37
C ARG A 190 -12.97 -1.96 3.18
N PHE A 191 -13.95 -1.41 3.91
CA PHE A 191 -15.36 -1.79 3.75
C PHE A 191 -15.89 -1.44 2.36
N ILE A 192 -15.53 -0.28 1.81
CA ILE A 192 -15.91 0.12 0.45
C ILE A 192 -15.35 -0.88 -0.57
N TYR A 193 -14.06 -1.24 -0.49
CA TYR A 193 -13.45 -2.26 -1.34
C TYR A 193 -14.17 -3.60 -1.23
N ALA A 194 -14.42 -4.07 0.00
CA ALA A 194 -15.10 -5.34 0.24
C ALA A 194 -16.54 -5.35 -0.30
N ALA A 195 -17.30 -4.29 -0.03
CA ALA A 195 -18.68 -4.14 -0.49
C ALA A 195 -18.77 -4.10 -2.04
N TYR A 196 -17.87 -3.32 -2.66
CA TYR A 196 -17.79 -3.24 -4.12
C TYR A 196 -17.47 -4.61 -4.74
N CYS A 197 -16.39 -5.26 -4.26
CA CYS A 197 -15.98 -6.55 -4.81
C CYS A 197 -17.02 -7.64 -4.57
N LYS A 198 -17.64 -7.70 -3.39
CA LYS A 198 -18.69 -8.69 -3.10
C LYS A 198 -19.92 -8.50 -3.98
N ARG A 199 -20.22 -7.26 -4.39
CA ARG A 199 -21.38 -6.95 -5.23
C ARG A 199 -21.15 -7.22 -6.72
N HIS A 200 -19.92 -7.10 -7.21
CA HIS A 200 -19.60 -7.15 -8.64
C HIS A 200 -18.85 -8.42 -9.04
N PHE A 201 -18.19 -9.13 -8.11
CA PHE A 201 -17.33 -10.26 -8.41
C PHE A 201 -17.77 -11.50 -7.63
N ALA A 202 -18.20 -12.54 -8.36
CA ALA A 202 -18.69 -13.79 -7.79
C ALA A 202 -17.59 -14.59 -7.07
N GLU A 203 -16.32 -14.33 -7.38
CA GLU A 203 -15.14 -14.93 -6.77
C GLU A 203 -14.76 -14.32 -5.42
N CYS A 204 -15.34 -13.17 -5.05
CA CYS A 204 -15.11 -12.51 -3.77
C CYS A 204 -15.84 -13.22 -2.61
N CYS A 205 -15.77 -14.53 -2.56
CA CYS A 205 -16.32 -15.37 -1.50
C CYS A 205 -15.20 -16.21 -0.89
N PHE A 206 -15.15 -16.23 0.45
CA PHE A 206 -14.18 -17.07 1.16
C PHE A 206 -14.61 -18.53 1.11
N VAL A 207 -13.71 -19.41 0.68
CA VAL A 207 -13.91 -20.86 0.63
C VAL A 207 -12.85 -21.54 1.49
N TRP A 208 -13.29 -22.39 2.41
CA TRP A 208 -12.42 -23.25 3.23
C TRP A 208 -11.93 -24.44 2.40
N GLY A 209 -10.99 -24.19 1.51
CA GLY A 209 -10.38 -25.24 0.72
C GLY A 209 -8.98 -24.80 0.31
N PHE A 210 -7.98 -25.21 1.10
CA PHE A 210 -6.61 -24.76 0.84
C PHE A 210 -5.94 -25.70 -0.17
N ASP A 211 -5.64 -25.19 -1.34
CA ASP A 211 -4.65 -25.82 -2.21
C ASP A 211 -3.25 -25.44 -1.71
N ARG A 212 -2.62 -26.38 -0.95
CA ARG A 212 -1.26 -26.19 -0.42
C ARG A 212 -0.24 -25.87 -1.54
N ARG A 213 -0.44 -26.41 -2.74
CA ARG A 213 0.45 -26.16 -3.88
C ARG A 213 0.32 -24.71 -4.37
N LEU A 214 -0.92 -24.22 -4.42
CA LEU A 214 -1.21 -22.83 -4.79
C LEU A 214 -0.63 -21.86 -3.76
N LEU A 215 -0.88 -22.09 -2.47
CA LEU A 215 -0.33 -21.29 -1.38
C LEU A 215 1.20 -21.22 -1.44
N TYR A 216 1.86 -22.36 -1.63
CA TYR A 216 3.31 -22.43 -1.74
C TYR A 216 3.82 -21.63 -2.96
N LYS A 217 3.19 -21.79 -4.13
CA LYS A 217 3.56 -21.04 -5.34
C LYS A 217 3.40 -19.53 -5.13
N MET A 218 2.30 -19.10 -4.53
CA MET A 218 2.05 -17.68 -4.23
C MET A 218 3.06 -17.13 -3.22
N PHE A 219 3.36 -17.89 -2.17
CA PHE A 219 4.34 -17.49 -1.16
C PHE A 219 5.76 -17.36 -1.75
N VAL A 220 6.21 -18.37 -2.51
CA VAL A 220 7.52 -18.33 -3.17
C VAL A 220 7.61 -17.18 -4.16
N PHE A 221 6.59 -16.97 -5.00
CA PHE A 221 6.57 -15.86 -5.94
C PHE A 221 6.59 -14.49 -5.22
N SER A 222 5.82 -14.36 -4.15
CA SER A 222 5.81 -13.14 -3.32
C SER A 222 7.17 -12.89 -2.66
N GLY A 223 7.86 -13.96 -2.22
CA GLY A 223 9.23 -13.88 -1.69
C GLY A 223 10.22 -13.36 -2.72
N TRP A 224 10.17 -13.86 -3.95
CA TRP A 224 11.02 -13.36 -5.03
C TRP A 224 10.68 -11.93 -5.42
N ALA A 225 9.39 -11.58 -5.49
CA ALA A 225 8.95 -10.21 -5.74
C ALA A 225 9.40 -9.25 -4.61
N PHE A 226 9.37 -9.71 -3.36
CA PHE A 226 9.89 -8.95 -2.22
C PHE A 226 11.40 -8.70 -2.35
N LEU A 227 12.19 -9.72 -2.70
CA LEU A 227 13.63 -9.56 -2.92
C LEU A 227 13.91 -8.58 -4.07
N GLY A 228 13.15 -8.66 -5.16
CA GLY A 228 13.27 -7.72 -6.29
C GLY A 228 12.97 -6.28 -5.89
N ASN A 229 11.84 -6.03 -5.24
CA ASN A 229 11.46 -4.71 -4.76
C ASN A 229 12.40 -4.21 -3.67
N GLY A 230 12.81 -5.08 -2.74
CA GLY A 230 13.77 -4.77 -1.69
C GLY A 230 15.13 -4.36 -2.26
N SER A 231 15.61 -5.06 -3.27
CA SER A 231 16.86 -4.71 -3.98
C SER A 231 16.79 -3.34 -4.64
N PHE A 232 15.63 -2.98 -5.22
CA PHE A 232 15.42 -1.65 -5.79
C PHE A 232 15.50 -0.55 -4.72
N VAL A 233 14.84 -0.75 -3.57
CA VAL A 233 14.86 0.20 -2.45
C VAL A 233 16.26 0.32 -1.84
N LEU A 234 16.95 -0.81 -1.64
CA LEU A 234 18.33 -0.86 -1.19
C LEU A 234 19.28 -0.12 -2.13
N LYS A 235 19.09 -0.29 -3.44
CA LYS A 235 19.87 0.43 -4.45
C LYS A 235 19.66 1.95 -4.31
N GLU A 236 18.43 2.42 -4.22
CA GLU A 236 18.14 3.87 -4.13
C GLU A 236 18.72 4.49 -2.85
N HIS A 237 18.48 3.88 -1.69
CA HIS A 237 19.01 4.37 -0.42
C HIS A 237 20.51 4.13 -0.28
N GLY A 238 21.02 2.98 -0.73
CA GLY A 238 22.45 2.66 -0.68
C GLY A 238 23.29 3.62 -1.51
N VAL A 239 22.86 3.95 -2.72
CA VAL A 239 23.56 4.95 -3.55
C VAL A 239 23.55 6.33 -2.89
N ASN A 240 22.45 6.74 -2.23
CA ASN A 240 22.42 8.01 -1.50
C ASN A 240 23.42 8.04 -0.35
N ILE A 241 23.56 6.93 0.40
CA ILE A 241 24.55 6.81 1.48
C ILE A 241 25.97 6.88 0.93
N LEU A 242 26.26 6.12 -0.13
CA LEU A 242 27.57 6.11 -0.76
C LEU A 242 27.94 7.50 -1.30
N LEU A 243 27.02 8.18 -1.98
CA LEU A 243 27.25 9.55 -2.48
C LEU A 243 27.50 10.53 -1.33
N ASN A 244 26.79 10.38 -0.21
CA ASN A 244 27.01 11.24 0.96
C ASN A 244 28.41 11.02 1.54
N ILE A 245 28.84 9.76 1.68
CA ILE A 245 30.14 9.40 2.27
C ILE A 245 31.30 9.83 1.36
N PHE A 246 31.21 9.58 0.05
CA PHE A 246 32.34 9.77 -0.87
C PHE A 246 32.33 11.13 -1.59
N CYS A 247 31.17 11.73 -1.84
CA CYS A 247 31.03 12.93 -2.63
C CYS A 247 30.49 14.14 -1.87
N GLY A 248 30.06 13.92 -0.62
CA GLY A 248 29.56 14.97 0.26
C GLY A 248 28.11 15.40 -0.01
N PRO A 249 27.60 16.36 0.79
CA PRO A 249 26.18 16.72 0.82
C PRO A 249 25.69 17.44 -0.44
N ILE A 250 26.54 18.17 -1.15
CA ILE A 250 26.16 18.93 -2.35
C ILE A 250 25.73 17.97 -3.48
N VAL A 251 26.52 16.91 -3.73
CA VAL A 251 26.21 15.90 -4.76
C VAL A 251 24.97 15.12 -4.36
N ASN A 252 24.79 14.84 -3.07
CA ASN A 252 23.60 14.15 -2.56
C ASN A 252 22.34 15.01 -2.73
N ALA A 253 22.42 16.34 -2.55
CA ALA A 253 21.32 17.27 -2.81
C ALA A 253 20.93 17.30 -4.30
N ALA A 254 21.90 17.35 -5.20
CA ALA A 254 21.67 17.28 -6.64
C ALA A 254 20.99 15.97 -7.06
N ARG A 255 21.43 14.84 -6.47
CA ARG A 255 20.75 13.55 -6.66
C ARG A 255 19.32 13.56 -6.13
N GLY A 256 19.07 14.20 -4.98
CA GLY A 256 17.72 14.35 -4.42
C GLY A 256 16.76 14.99 -5.41
N ILE A 257 17.19 16.07 -6.10
CA ILE A 257 16.41 16.74 -7.16
C ILE A 257 16.19 15.78 -8.33
N THR A 258 17.23 15.11 -8.80
CA THR A 258 17.13 14.13 -9.90
C THR A 258 16.16 12.99 -9.55
N SER A 259 16.19 12.50 -8.31
CA SER A 259 15.29 11.45 -7.84
C SER A 259 13.83 11.92 -7.80
N GLN A 260 13.56 13.18 -7.48
CA GLN A 260 12.20 13.73 -7.55
C GLN A 260 11.65 13.76 -8.98
N VAL A 261 12.46 14.19 -9.95
CA VAL A 261 12.06 14.21 -11.37
C VAL A 261 11.86 12.79 -11.88
N THR A 262 12.80 11.89 -11.60
CA THR A 262 12.69 10.47 -11.98
C THR A 262 11.47 9.83 -11.32
N GLY A 263 11.20 10.12 -10.06
CA GLY A 263 10.02 9.65 -9.33
C GLY A 263 8.71 10.08 -9.99
N ALA A 264 8.60 11.35 -10.42
CA ALA A 264 7.43 11.84 -11.13
C ALA A 264 7.21 11.10 -12.46
N ILE A 265 8.26 10.89 -13.24
CA ILE A 265 8.20 10.11 -14.50
C ILE A 265 7.80 8.66 -14.22
N THR A 266 8.44 8.03 -13.24
CA THR A 266 8.13 6.64 -12.85
C THR A 266 6.68 6.49 -12.42
N LEU A 267 6.10 7.48 -11.74
CA LEU A 267 4.69 7.49 -11.35
C LEU A 267 3.75 7.48 -12.56
N PHE A 268 4.08 8.24 -13.61
CA PHE A 268 3.36 8.21 -14.88
C PHE A 268 3.40 6.82 -15.53
N VAL A 269 4.60 6.26 -15.66
CA VAL A 269 4.81 4.93 -16.23
C VAL A 269 4.07 3.86 -15.42
N SER A 270 4.16 3.91 -14.10
CA SER A 270 3.50 2.94 -13.20
C SER A 270 1.99 2.93 -13.36
N ASN A 271 1.34 4.10 -13.48
CA ASN A 271 -0.10 4.18 -13.70
C ASN A 271 -0.51 3.58 -15.07
N PHE A 272 0.30 3.77 -16.11
CA PHE A 272 0.08 3.15 -17.40
C PHE A 272 0.22 1.63 -17.32
N MET A 273 1.32 1.14 -16.74
CA MET A 273 1.59 -0.28 -16.56
C MET A 273 0.52 -0.98 -15.71
N GLN A 274 -0.03 -0.30 -14.70
CA GLN A 274 -1.12 -0.84 -13.89
C GLN A 274 -2.38 -1.14 -14.70
N ALA A 275 -2.65 -0.37 -15.76
CA ALA A 275 -3.78 -0.59 -16.65
C ALA A 275 -3.50 -1.67 -17.71
N VAL A 276 -2.25 -1.76 -18.20
CA VAL A 276 -1.88 -2.63 -19.33
C VAL A 276 -1.45 -4.03 -18.89
N ASN A 277 -0.76 -4.15 -17.74
CA ASN A 277 -0.26 -5.44 -17.25
C ASN A 277 -1.34 -6.55 -17.13
N PRO A 278 -2.56 -6.29 -16.64
CA PRO A 278 -3.61 -7.31 -16.60
C PRO A 278 -3.97 -7.83 -17.99
N GLN A 279 -4.05 -6.95 -18.99
CA GLN A 279 -4.36 -7.33 -20.37
C GLN A 279 -3.27 -8.20 -20.98
N ILE A 280 -2.00 -7.80 -20.83
CA ILE A 280 -0.85 -8.60 -21.28
C ILE A 280 -0.88 -10.00 -20.65
N THR A 281 -1.12 -10.06 -19.33
CA THR A 281 -1.13 -11.34 -18.59
C THR A 281 -2.27 -12.25 -19.05
N LYS A 282 -3.46 -11.70 -19.31
CA LYS A 282 -4.61 -12.46 -19.85
C LYS A 282 -4.33 -12.99 -21.25
N LEU A 283 -3.83 -12.14 -22.16
CA LEU A 283 -3.51 -12.53 -23.54
C LEU A 283 -2.43 -13.61 -23.55
N TYR A 284 -1.41 -13.48 -22.69
CA TYR A 284 -0.38 -14.52 -22.54
C TYR A 284 -0.98 -15.84 -22.05
N SER A 285 -1.83 -15.81 -21.04
CA SER A 285 -2.41 -17.03 -20.43
C SER A 285 -3.44 -17.73 -21.35
N SER A 286 -4.10 -16.96 -22.23
CA SER A 286 -5.00 -17.51 -23.27
C SER A 286 -4.28 -18.01 -24.53
N GLY A 287 -2.95 -17.84 -24.61
CA GLY A 287 -2.16 -18.27 -25.79
C GLY A 287 -2.26 -17.30 -26.99
N ASN A 288 -2.94 -16.16 -26.86
CA ASN A 288 -3.07 -15.17 -27.93
C ASN A 288 -1.86 -14.24 -27.97
N LEU A 289 -0.73 -14.79 -28.44
CA LEU A 289 0.55 -14.07 -28.48
C LEU A 289 0.55 -12.93 -29.52
N GLN A 290 -0.26 -13.03 -30.59
CA GLN A 290 -0.29 -11.98 -31.61
C GLN A 290 -0.88 -10.68 -31.05
N ASP A 291 -2.02 -10.75 -30.37
CA ASP A 291 -2.62 -9.56 -29.77
C ASP A 291 -1.80 -9.04 -28.60
N MET A 292 -1.14 -9.93 -27.85
CA MET A 292 -0.20 -9.53 -26.81
C MET A 292 0.96 -8.69 -27.38
N HIS A 293 1.56 -9.13 -28.51
CA HIS A 293 2.65 -8.39 -29.16
C HIS A 293 2.20 -7.06 -29.78
N ARG A 294 0.91 -6.94 -30.16
CA ARG A 294 0.36 -5.65 -30.62
C ARG A 294 0.15 -4.65 -29.48
N LEU A 295 -0.01 -5.15 -28.25
CA LEU A 295 -0.24 -4.32 -27.08
C LEU A 295 1.06 -3.79 -26.45
N ILE A 296 2.18 -4.50 -26.67
CA ILE A 296 3.51 -4.14 -26.21
C ILE A 296 4.18 -3.21 -27.22
#